data_2330ba2056a5b944e227781e284dbd7f
#
_entry.id   2330ba2056a5b944e227781e284dbd7f
#
_cell.length_a   1.000
_cell.length_b   1.000
_cell.length_c   1.000
_cell.angle_alpha   90.00
_cell.angle_beta   90.00
_cell.angle_gamma   90.00
#
_symmetry.space_group_name_H-M   'P 1'
#
loop_
_entity.id
_entity.type
_entity.pdbx_description
1 polymer ?
#
loop_
_entity_poly.entity_id
_entity_poly.type
_entity_poly.pdbx_seq_one_letter_code
_entity_poly.pdbx_strand_id
1 'polypeptide(L)'
;MTMEEMNDMSLFEGAADNADLLEKLLKASLIHADETYQTPPQIIWVDNSTIATLGNFSASTGKAKSRKTFNVSALVAASLANGKVLQYTAKLPDDKRKILYVDTEQSRFHCHSVMQRILRLAGLPDNMNSENLVFFGLREYSPNLRLRLIEYALQT
;
A
#
# COMPACT_ATOMS: atom_id res chain seq x y z
N MET A 1 8.36 25.14 4.15
CA MET A 1 8.99 23.87 4.57
C MET A 1 7.89 22.83 4.54
N THR A 2 7.98 21.89 3.61
CA THR A 2 7.00 20.81 3.42
C THR A 2 7.25 19.67 4.42
N MET A 3 6.28 18.78 4.63
CA MET A 3 6.44 17.59 5.48
C MET A 3 7.55 16.65 4.99
N GLU A 4 7.87 16.66 3.69
CA GLU A 4 9.00 15.91 3.11
C GLU A 4 10.35 16.50 3.51
N GLU A 5 10.47 17.83 3.51
CA GLU A 5 11.69 18.52 3.97
C GLU A 5 11.95 18.33 5.46
N MET A 6 10.88 18.08 6.26
CA MET A 6 10.98 17.82 7.70
C MET A 6 11.42 16.39 8.03
N ASN A 7 11.33 15.45 7.09
CA ASN A 7 11.66 14.02 7.30
C ASN A 7 13.08 13.67 6.80
N ASP A 8 13.82 14.62 6.27
CA ASP A 8 15.19 14.40 5.82
C ASP A 8 16.13 14.36 7.05
N MET A 9 16.53 13.15 7.44
CA MET A 9 17.48 12.90 8.55
C MET A 9 18.81 13.65 8.37
N SER A 10 19.18 14.05 7.14
CA SER A 10 20.39 14.84 6.87
C SER A 10 20.31 16.25 7.47
N LEU A 11 19.10 16.78 7.68
CA LEU A 11 18.89 18.06 8.37
C LEU A 11 19.20 17.97 9.88
N PHE A 12 19.27 16.76 10.44
CA PHE A 12 19.53 16.55 11.87
C PHE A 12 21.01 16.26 12.19
N GLU A 13 21.83 15.86 11.22
CA GLU A 13 23.26 15.61 11.45
C GLU A 13 24.09 16.89 11.76
N GLY A 14 23.48 18.07 11.55
CA GLY A 14 24.09 19.38 11.93
C GLY A 14 23.28 20.20 12.94
N ALA A 15 22.11 19.72 13.37
CA ALA A 15 21.13 20.49 14.12
C ALA A 15 20.96 20.07 15.60
N ALA A 16 21.92 19.33 16.16
CA ALA A 16 21.90 18.93 17.57
C ALA A 16 21.80 20.13 18.57
N ASP A 17 22.05 21.34 18.10
CA ASP A 17 21.99 22.58 18.89
C ASP A 17 20.85 23.55 18.48
N ASN A 18 19.92 23.15 17.61
CA ASN A 18 18.82 24.04 17.22
C ASN A 18 17.59 23.81 18.07
N ALA A 19 17.66 24.26 19.34
CA ALA A 19 16.58 24.18 20.33
C ALA A 19 15.26 24.77 19.79
N ASP A 20 15.32 25.83 19.01
CA ASP A 20 14.13 26.48 18.41
C ASP A 20 13.45 25.59 17.36
N LEU A 21 14.20 24.79 16.58
CA LEU A 21 13.63 23.84 15.63
C LEU A 21 12.97 22.66 16.38
N LEU A 22 13.66 22.12 17.38
CA LEU A 22 13.11 21.02 18.20
C LEU A 22 11.85 21.46 18.95
N GLU A 23 11.82 22.68 19.48
CA GLU A 23 10.63 23.22 20.14
C GLU A 23 9.45 23.37 19.15
N LYS A 24 9.70 23.85 17.93
CA LYS A 24 8.69 23.95 16.87
C LYS A 24 8.15 22.58 16.48
N LEU A 25 9.05 21.61 16.27
CA LEU A 25 8.65 20.22 15.94
C LEU A 25 7.86 19.58 17.06
N LEU A 26 8.29 19.77 18.32
CA LEU A 26 7.58 19.27 19.49
C LEU A 26 6.17 19.87 19.60
N LYS A 27 6.03 21.19 19.43
CA LYS A 27 4.72 21.86 19.41
C LYS A 27 3.82 21.37 18.26
N ALA A 28 4.39 21.19 17.08
CA ALA A 28 3.66 20.67 15.91
C ALA A 28 3.24 19.20 16.06
N SER A 29 3.94 18.43 16.90
CA SER A 29 3.64 17.02 17.17
C SER A 29 2.64 16.82 18.30
N LEU A 30 2.29 17.88 19.03
CA LEU A 30 1.35 17.80 20.15
C LEU A 30 -0.07 17.62 19.63
N ILE A 31 -0.78 16.62 20.15
CA ILE A 31 -2.18 16.36 19.82
C ILE A 31 -3.04 16.78 21.00
N HIS A 32 -4.03 17.65 20.75
CA HIS A 32 -4.94 18.13 21.76
C HIS A 32 -6.29 17.42 21.69
N ALA A 33 -6.90 17.17 22.83
CA ALA A 33 -8.16 16.42 22.92
C ALA A 33 -9.38 17.18 22.30
N ASP A 34 -9.27 18.48 22.14
CA ASP A 34 -10.29 19.36 21.55
C ASP A 34 -10.13 19.52 20.01
N GLU A 35 -9.07 18.95 19.41
CA GLU A 35 -8.89 18.95 17.96
C GLU A 35 -9.89 18.03 17.28
N THR A 36 -10.36 18.46 16.12
CA THR A 36 -11.26 17.68 15.26
C THR A 36 -10.56 17.30 13.96
N TYR A 37 -10.51 16.01 13.68
CA TYR A 37 -9.91 15.47 12.45
C TYR A 37 -10.97 14.87 11.54
N GLN A 38 -10.78 15.02 10.23
CA GLN A 38 -11.60 14.30 9.28
C GLN A 38 -11.27 12.81 9.32
N THR A 39 -12.29 11.96 9.38
CA THR A 39 -12.10 10.51 9.29
C THR A 39 -11.50 10.15 7.92
N PRO A 40 -10.38 9.43 7.87
CA PRO A 40 -9.82 8.98 6.60
C PRO A 40 -10.85 8.17 5.79
N PRO A 41 -10.95 8.38 4.47
CA PRO A 41 -11.87 7.63 3.64
C PRO A 41 -11.64 6.12 3.77
N GLN A 42 -12.69 5.40 4.10
CA GLN A 42 -12.67 3.94 4.14
C GLN A 42 -12.71 3.42 2.70
N ILE A 43 -11.86 2.47 2.37
CA ILE A 43 -11.68 2.01 0.99
C ILE A 43 -11.86 0.50 0.79
N ILE A 44 -11.63 -0.32 1.84
CA ILE A 44 -11.80 -1.79 1.74
C ILE A 44 -12.48 -2.32 2.99
N TRP A 45 -13.41 -3.25 2.77
CA TRP A 45 -14.16 -3.96 3.81
C TRP A 45 -14.07 -5.47 3.61
N VAL A 46 -14.14 -6.21 4.73
CA VAL A 46 -14.48 -7.63 4.78
C VAL A 46 -15.87 -7.72 5.39
N ASP A 47 -16.83 -8.19 4.62
CA ASP A 47 -18.24 -8.11 4.96
C ASP A 47 -18.62 -6.66 5.36
N ASN A 48 -18.92 -6.42 6.63
CA ASN A 48 -19.27 -5.08 7.15
C ASN A 48 -18.14 -4.41 7.95
N SER A 49 -16.95 -5.02 8.02
CA SER A 49 -15.84 -4.51 8.81
C SER A 49 -14.80 -3.82 7.92
N THR A 50 -14.51 -2.55 8.21
CA THR A 50 -13.44 -1.81 7.51
C THR A 50 -12.07 -2.38 7.85
N ILE A 51 -11.28 -2.72 6.83
CA ILE A 51 -9.92 -3.24 6.98
C ILE A 51 -8.85 -2.34 6.39
N ALA A 52 -9.23 -1.35 5.57
CA ALA A 52 -8.30 -0.36 5.06
C ALA A 52 -8.97 1.01 4.87
N THR A 53 -8.19 2.04 5.16
CA THR A 53 -8.52 3.45 4.90
C THR A 53 -7.37 4.09 4.14
N LEU A 54 -7.62 5.22 3.43
CA LEU A 54 -6.55 5.96 2.76
C LEU A 54 -5.55 6.51 3.80
N GLY A 55 -4.27 6.48 3.44
CA GLY A 55 -3.18 6.99 4.27
C GLY A 55 -2.76 6.06 5.43
N ASN A 56 -3.36 4.87 5.53
CA ASN A 56 -3.00 3.87 6.55
C ASN A 56 -2.45 2.59 5.92
N PHE A 57 -1.81 1.78 6.75
CA PHE A 57 -1.36 0.45 6.36
C PHE A 57 -2.03 -0.63 7.20
N SER A 58 -2.10 -1.83 6.66
CA SER A 58 -2.54 -3.03 7.39
C SER A 58 -1.60 -4.20 7.10
N ALA A 59 -1.48 -5.12 8.06
CA ALA A 59 -0.67 -6.31 7.93
C ALA A 59 -1.51 -7.58 8.06
N SER A 60 -1.30 -8.51 7.12
CA SER A 60 -1.91 -9.84 7.19
C SER A 60 -0.85 -10.87 7.60
N THR A 61 -1.06 -11.51 8.73
CA THR A 61 -0.15 -12.55 9.26
C THR A 61 -0.82 -13.92 9.26
N GLY A 62 -0.04 -14.97 9.35
CA GLY A 62 -0.57 -16.32 9.46
C GLY A 62 0.53 -17.38 9.24
N LYS A 63 0.27 -18.60 9.69
CA LYS A 63 1.17 -19.75 9.52
C LYS A 63 1.42 -20.06 8.03
N ALA A 64 2.48 -20.76 7.72
CA ALA A 64 2.72 -21.29 6.39
C ALA A 64 1.49 -22.10 5.90
N LYS A 65 1.19 -22.01 4.60
CA LYS A 65 0.00 -22.65 3.96
C LYS A 65 -1.38 -22.16 4.44
N SER A 66 -1.47 -21.04 5.16
CA SER A 66 -2.76 -20.45 5.59
C SER A 66 -3.53 -19.71 4.49
N ARG A 67 -3.19 -19.93 3.22
CA ARG A 67 -3.82 -19.30 2.04
C ARG A 67 -3.73 -17.77 1.99
N LYS A 68 -2.72 -17.16 2.65
CA LYS A 68 -2.49 -15.71 2.63
C LYS A 68 -2.49 -15.11 1.22
N THR A 69 -1.73 -15.72 0.30
CA THR A 69 -1.66 -15.28 -1.10
C THR A 69 -3.01 -15.27 -1.80
N PHE A 70 -3.89 -16.26 -1.48
CA PHE A 70 -5.24 -16.28 -2.04
C PHE A 70 -6.09 -15.13 -1.50
N ASN A 71 -6.04 -14.88 -0.19
CA ASN A 71 -6.78 -13.77 0.45
C ASN A 71 -6.31 -12.42 -0.09
N VAL A 72 -4.99 -12.22 -0.23
CA VAL A 72 -4.42 -11.01 -0.86
C VAL A 72 -4.88 -10.89 -2.33
N SER A 73 -4.91 -12.00 -3.09
CA SER A 73 -5.41 -11.98 -4.47
C SER A 73 -6.87 -11.53 -4.54
N ALA A 74 -7.72 -11.98 -3.63
CA ALA A 74 -9.14 -11.61 -3.58
C ALA A 74 -9.32 -10.13 -3.20
N LEU A 75 -8.55 -9.64 -2.22
CA LEU A 75 -8.53 -8.23 -1.82
C LEU A 75 -8.10 -7.33 -2.99
N VAL A 76 -7.01 -7.67 -3.67
CA VAL A 76 -6.50 -6.92 -4.83
C VAL A 76 -7.51 -6.98 -5.98
N ALA A 77 -8.16 -8.11 -6.21
CA ALA A 77 -9.21 -8.25 -7.22
C ALA A 77 -10.43 -7.37 -6.92
N ALA A 78 -10.86 -7.29 -5.65
CA ALA A 78 -11.94 -6.38 -5.23
C ALA A 78 -11.55 -4.92 -5.48
N SER A 79 -10.32 -4.54 -5.16
CA SER A 79 -9.77 -3.20 -5.41
C SER A 79 -9.70 -2.89 -6.91
N LEU A 80 -9.28 -3.84 -7.73
CA LEU A 80 -9.18 -3.70 -9.18
C LEU A 80 -10.55 -3.55 -9.83
N ALA A 81 -11.52 -4.37 -9.41
CA ALA A 81 -12.91 -4.28 -9.85
C ALA A 81 -13.64 -3.04 -9.29
N ASN A 82 -13.11 -2.42 -8.24
CA ASN A 82 -13.75 -1.38 -7.42
C ASN A 82 -15.15 -1.79 -6.96
N GLY A 83 -15.26 -2.99 -6.45
CA GLY A 83 -16.53 -3.65 -6.12
C GLY A 83 -16.35 -4.82 -5.19
N LYS A 84 -17.33 -5.74 -5.21
CA LYS A 84 -17.33 -6.94 -4.36
C LYS A 84 -16.70 -8.13 -5.07
N VAL A 85 -15.71 -8.75 -4.42
CA VAL A 85 -15.10 -10.02 -4.83
C VAL A 85 -14.99 -10.91 -3.61
N LEU A 86 -15.70 -12.04 -3.61
CA LEU A 86 -15.83 -12.93 -2.46
C LEU A 86 -16.33 -12.14 -1.23
N GLN A 87 -15.59 -12.20 -0.11
CA GLN A 87 -15.91 -11.47 1.13
C GLN A 87 -15.37 -10.02 1.15
N TYR A 88 -14.59 -9.63 0.15
CA TYR A 88 -14.00 -8.29 0.09
C TYR A 88 -14.87 -7.34 -0.73
N THR A 89 -15.04 -6.13 -0.22
CA THR A 89 -15.63 -5.01 -0.98
C THR A 89 -14.64 -3.87 -0.99
N ALA A 90 -14.39 -3.28 -2.16
CA ALA A 90 -13.54 -2.12 -2.31
C ALA A 90 -14.30 -0.96 -2.97
N LYS A 91 -14.00 0.26 -2.52
CA LYS A 91 -14.49 1.51 -3.10
C LYS A 91 -13.33 2.51 -3.06
N LEU A 92 -12.52 2.49 -4.11
CA LEU A 92 -11.39 3.39 -4.28
C LEU A 92 -11.87 4.69 -4.96
N PRO A 93 -11.33 5.85 -4.55
CA PRO A 93 -11.55 7.10 -5.29
C PRO A 93 -11.07 7.00 -6.74
N ASP A 94 -11.69 7.76 -7.65
CA ASP A 94 -11.39 7.65 -9.09
C ASP A 94 -9.95 8.05 -9.43
N ASP A 95 -9.36 8.96 -8.67
CA ASP A 95 -7.96 9.40 -8.78
C ASP A 95 -6.95 8.46 -8.07
N LYS A 96 -7.43 7.39 -7.39
CA LYS A 96 -6.61 6.44 -6.60
C LYS A 96 -6.86 4.98 -7.02
N ARG A 97 -7.05 4.74 -8.33
CA ARG A 97 -7.41 3.43 -8.88
C ARG A 97 -6.21 2.52 -9.19
N LYS A 98 -5.00 3.08 -9.29
CA LYS A 98 -3.80 2.29 -9.60
C LYS A 98 -3.37 1.46 -8.39
N ILE A 99 -3.06 0.21 -8.63
CA ILE A 99 -2.63 -0.78 -7.64
C ILE A 99 -1.23 -1.25 -8.02
N LEU A 100 -0.30 -1.09 -7.08
CA LEU A 100 1.04 -1.67 -7.18
C LEU A 100 1.08 -2.94 -6.33
N TYR A 101 1.29 -4.09 -6.98
CA TYR A 101 1.53 -5.37 -6.31
C TYR A 101 3.01 -5.72 -6.40
N VAL A 102 3.64 -5.97 -5.27
CA VAL A 102 5.05 -6.37 -5.20
C VAL A 102 5.18 -7.73 -4.54
N ASP A 103 5.78 -8.69 -5.24
CA ASP A 103 6.12 -10.01 -4.69
C ASP A 103 7.63 -10.16 -4.60
N THR A 104 8.14 -10.48 -3.41
CA THR A 104 9.58 -10.62 -3.13
C THR A 104 10.00 -12.07 -2.85
N GLU A 105 9.04 -13.01 -2.87
CA GLU A 105 9.27 -14.39 -2.47
C GLU A 105 9.10 -15.39 -3.62
N GLN A 106 8.10 -15.19 -4.48
CA GLN A 106 7.72 -16.15 -5.49
C GLN A 106 8.54 -16.03 -6.79
N SER A 107 8.68 -17.14 -7.51
CA SER A 107 9.25 -17.12 -8.86
C SER A 107 8.33 -16.40 -9.84
N ARG A 108 8.87 -15.92 -10.97
CA ARG A 108 8.11 -15.24 -12.02
C ARG A 108 6.90 -16.07 -12.50
N PHE A 109 7.05 -17.38 -12.62
CA PHE A 109 5.95 -18.28 -12.98
C PHE A 109 4.79 -18.20 -11.97
N HIS A 110 5.09 -18.26 -10.67
CA HIS A 110 4.06 -18.18 -9.64
C HIS A 110 3.47 -16.78 -9.54
N CYS A 111 4.27 -15.72 -9.67
CA CYS A 111 3.79 -14.34 -9.76
C CYS A 111 2.81 -14.16 -10.91
N HIS A 112 3.12 -14.70 -12.10
CA HIS A 112 2.21 -14.68 -13.26
C HIS A 112 0.89 -15.41 -12.95
N SER A 113 0.95 -16.59 -12.31
CA SER A 113 -0.25 -17.33 -11.91
C SER A 113 -1.10 -16.57 -10.87
N VAL A 114 -0.46 -15.82 -9.97
CA VAL A 114 -1.16 -14.93 -9.00
C VAL A 114 -1.82 -13.77 -9.75
N MET A 115 -1.14 -13.11 -10.66
CA MET A 115 -1.68 -12.02 -11.48
C MET A 115 -2.91 -12.49 -12.28
N GLN A 116 -2.82 -13.63 -12.98
CA GLN A 116 -3.95 -14.20 -13.71
C GLN A 116 -5.14 -14.52 -12.80
N ARG A 117 -4.89 -15.01 -11.58
CA ARG A 117 -5.95 -15.23 -10.58
C ARG A 117 -6.63 -13.93 -10.19
N ILE A 118 -5.87 -12.86 -9.94
CA ILE A 118 -6.40 -11.53 -9.60
C ILE A 118 -7.30 -11.05 -10.74
N LEU A 119 -6.85 -11.10 -11.98
CA LEU A 119 -7.63 -10.68 -13.15
C LEU A 119 -8.93 -11.46 -13.28
N ARG A 120 -8.88 -12.81 -13.22
CA ARG A 120 -10.09 -13.66 -13.25
C ARG A 120 -11.08 -13.34 -12.13
N LEU A 121 -10.59 -13.16 -10.90
CA LEU A 121 -11.44 -12.81 -9.76
C LEU A 121 -12.08 -11.42 -9.92
N ALA A 122 -11.39 -10.50 -10.58
CA ALA A 122 -11.90 -9.16 -10.90
C ALA A 122 -12.84 -9.14 -12.12
N GLY A 123 -13.08 -10.30 -12.77
CA GLY A 123 -13.90 -10.39 -13.99
C GLY A 123 -13.22 -9.86 -15.25
N LEU A 124 -11.89 -9.78 -15.25
CA LEU A 124 -11.08 -9.28 -16.37
C LEU A 124 -10.43 -10.45 -17.15
N PRO A 125 -10.10 -10.25 -18.43
CA PRO A 125 -9.32 -11.21 -19.22
C PRO A 125 -7.95 -11.46 -18.56
N ASP A 126 -7.62 -12.74 -18.32
CA ASP A 126 -6.39 -13.11 -17.61
C ASP A 126 -5.13 -13.16 -18.46
N ASN A 127 -5.28 -12.92 -19.76
CA ASN A 127 -4.22 -12.83 -20.76
C ASN A 127 -3.91 -11.40 -21.24
N MET A 128 -4.50 -10.40 -20.61
CA MET A 128 -4.31 -8.97 -20.92
C MET A 128 -3.89 -8.19 -19.67
N ASN A 129 -2.98 -7.25 -19.85
CA ASN A 129 -2.62 -6.33 -18.76
C ASN A 129 -3.77 -5.37 -18.45
N SER A 130 -3.94 -5.05 -17.19
CA SER A 130 -4.85 -3.99 -16.75
C SER A 130 -4.06 -2.70 -16.50
N GLU A 131 -4.57 -1.57 -16.96
CA GLU A 131 -3.95 -0.25 -16.72
C GLU A 131 -3.89 0.11 -15.22
N ASN A 132 -4.79 -0.49 -14.43
CA ASN A 132 -4.89 -0.23 -12.99
C ASN A 132 -4.13 -1.25 -12.13
N LEU A 133 -3.43 -2.24 -12.72
CA LEU A 133 -2.63 -3.21 -11.98
C LEU A 133 -1.20 -3.27 -12.50
N VAL A 134 -0.28 -2.79 -11.69
CA VAL A 134 1.16 -2.95 -11.90
C VAL A 134 1.67 -4.05 -10.98
N PHE A 135 2.30 -5.09 -11.52
CA PHE A 135 2.74 -6.27 -10.77
C PHE A 135 4.24 -6.49 -10.93
N PHE A 136 5.00 -6.41 -9.84
CA PHE A 136 6.43 -6.65 -9.81
C PHE A 136 6.80 -7.92 -9.06
N GLY A 137 7.57 -8.81 -9.72
CA GLY A 137 8.25 -9.94 -9.09
C GLY A 137 9.71 -9.56 -8.82
N LEU A 138 10.05 -9.27 -7.58
CA LEU A 138 11.36 -8.73 -7.19
C LEU A 138 12.25 -9.75 -6.44
N ARG A 139 11.91 -11.03 -6.46
CA ARG A 139 12.63 -12.07 -5.73
C ARG A 139 14.14 -12.09 -6.01
N GLU A 140 14.53 -11.88 -7.26
CA GLU A 140 15.92 -12.02 -7.72
C GLU A 140 16.83 -10.85 -7.35
N TYR A 141 16.25 -9.76 -6.84
CA TYR A 141 17.00 -8.56 -6.47
C TYR A 141 17.34 -8.54 -4.98
N SER A 142 18.45 -7.87 -4.63
CA SER A 142 18.84 -7.63 -3.24
C SER A 142 17.81 -6.74 -2.51
N PRO A 143 17.69 -6.82 -1.18
CA PRO A 143 16.72 -6.00 -0.42
C PRO A 143 16.81 -4.51 -0.71
N ASN A 144 18.03 -3.95 -0.75
CA ASN A 144 18.24 -2.53 -1.05
C ASN A 144 17.78 -2.14 -2.45
N LEU A 145 18.05 -3.01 -3.46
CA LEU A 145 17.60 -2.75 -4.82
C LEU A 145 16.06 -2.87 -4.94
N ARG A 146 15.43 -3.78 -4.20
CA ARG A 146 13.96 -3.88 -4.16
C ARG A 146 13.32 -2.58 -3.69
N LEU A 147 13.82 -2.01 -2.59
CA LEU A 147 13.31 -0.73 -2.06
C LEU A 147 13.45 0.39 -3.09
N ARG A 148 14.62 0.55 -3.70
CA ARG A 148 14.85 1.56 -4.75
C ARG A 148 13.94 1.40 -5.95
N LEU A 149 13.66 0.15 -6.38
CA LEU A 149 12.73 -0.14 -7.48
C LEU A 149 11.28 0.22 -7.12
N ILE A 150 10.87 -0.05 -5.89
CA ILE A 150 9.53 0.32 -5.40
C ILE A 150 9.39 1.84 -5.33
N GLU A 151 10.36 2.53 -4.72
CA GLU A 151 10.39 4.00 -4.65
C GLU A 151 10.32 4.64 -6.04
N TYR A 152 11.13 4.15 -6.98
CA TYR A 152 11.09 4.64 -8.36
C TYR A 152 9.73 4.41 -9.01
N ALA A 153 9.12 3.25 -8.81
CA ALA A 153 7.82 2.92 -9.38
C ALA A 153 6.66 3.77 -8.81
N LEU A 154 6.81 4.32 -7.60
CA LEU A 154 5.83 5.21 -6.99
C LEU A 154 5.92 6.66 -7.51
N GLN A 155 7.03 7.03 -8.16
CA GLN A 155 7.27 8.36 -8.70
C GLN A 155 6.91 8.49 -10.19
N THR A 156 6.72 7.35 -10.89
CA THR A 156 6.39 7.27 -12.32
C THR A 156 4.94 6.89 -12.55
#